data_a4237a70f07ea6e842c268f1e2a214b3
#
_entry.id   a4237a70f07ea6e842c268f1e2a214b3
#
_cell.length_a   1.000
_cell.length_b   1.000
_cell.length_c   1.000
_cell.angle_alpha   90.00
_cell.angle_beta   90.00
_cell.angle_gamma   90.00
#
_symmetry.space_group_name_H-M   'P 1'
#
loop_
_entity.id
_entity.type
_entity.pdbx_description
1 polymer ?
#
loop_
_entity_poly.entity_id
_entity_poly.type
_entity_poly.pdbx_seq_one_letter_code
_entity_poly.pdbx_strand_id
1 'polypeptide(L)'
;HCLSSAASDVYKRQEEYRKNPKKRTEWAINQLNLAAKASKNLGLNAHVTFSGAFVWPYVYPWPQRPNGLVETGFKELAKRWTPILDEFDKNGVDLCYEIHPGEDLHDGLTFERFLEQTKNHNRVKMLYDPSHYILQQLDYLSHIDIYHDYIKMFHVKDAEFNPSGRAGVYGGYADWVDRPGRFRSLGDGQIDFKSIFSKLTQYGFDGWAVLEWECCIKSNEQGAKEGSKFILDHIIEVTEKTFDDFADSGSDEKGIKKILGLD
;
A
#
# COMPACT_ATOMS: atom_id res chain seq x y z
N HIS A 1 -14.95 5.79 -5.50
CA HIS A 1 -15.17 5.81 -4.05
C HIS A 1 -14.47 4.61 -3.45
N CYS A 2 -13.23 4.82 -3.08
CA CYS A 2 -12.52 3.90 -2.22
C CYS A 2 -13.31 3.73 -0.92
N LEU A 3 -13.37 2.55 -0.37
CA LEU A 3 -14.12 2.15 0.82
C LEU A 3 -13.65 2.80 2.13
N SER A 4 -13.33 4.09 2.12
CA SER A 4 -13.35 4.95 3.30
C SER A 4 -14.75 5.08 3.90
N SER A 5 -15.77 4.53 3.23
CA SER A 5 -17.15 4.51 3.71
C SER A 5 -17.31 3.82 5.05
N ALA A 6 -16.50 2.80 5.36
CA ALA A 6 -16.55 2.13 6.66
C ALA A 6 -16.17 3.09 7.80
N ALA A 7 -15.14 3.93 7.61
CA ALA A 7 -14.75 4.93 8.60
C ALA A 7 -15.80 6.04 8.72
N SER A 8 -16.35 6.54 7.60
CA SER A 8 -17.39 7.58 7.61
C SER A 8 -18.70 7.10 8.20
N ASP A 9 -19.06 5.84 8.00
CA ASP A 9 -20.26 5.24 8.60
C ASP A 9 -20.09 5.00 10.11
N VAL A 10 -18.88 4.71 10.58
CA VAL A 10 -18.57 4.68 12.01
C VAL A 10 -18.79 6.05 12.65
N TYR A 11 -18.40 7.15 11.98
CA TYR A 11 -18.68 8.50 12.46
C TYR A 11 -20.18 8.81 12.55
N LYS A 12 -20.96 8.38 11.58
CA LYS A 12 -22.42 8.59 11.56
C LYS A 12 -23.17 7.74 12.58
N ARG A 13 -22.62 6.59 12.97
CA ARG A 13 -23.22 5.64 13.94
C ARG A 13 -22.49 5.62 15.28
N GLN A 14 -21.70 6.65 15.59
CA GLN A 14 -20.81 6.67 16.76
C GLN A 14 -21.51 6.38 18.10
N GLU A 15 -22.73 6.82 18.30
CA GLU A 15 -23.41 6.62 19.58
C GLU A 15 -23.72 5.15 19.86
N GLU A 16 -24.13 4.38 18.85
CA GLU A 16 -24.44 2.96 19.00
C GLU A 16 -23.19 2.12 19.29
N TYR A 17 -22.06 2.45 18.65
CA TYR A 17 -20.83 1.65 18.73
C TYR A 17 -19.77 2.23 19.68
N ARG A 18 -19.85 3.52 20.03
CA ARG A 18 -18.83 4.23 20.83
C ARG A 18 -18.52 3.55 22.16
N LYS A 19 -19.53 3.03 22.84
CA LYS A 19 -19.40 2.40 24.16
C LYS A 19 -19.39 0.87 24.11
N ASN A 20 -19.40 0.28 22.92
CA ASN A 20 -19.48 -1.16 22.76
C ASN A 20 -18.43 -1.67 21.75
N PRO A 21 -17.16 -1.88 22.21
CA PRO A 21 -16.10 -2.37 21.34
C PRO A 21 -16.42 -3.71 20.65
N LYS A 22 -17.16 -4.59 21.32
CA LYS A 22 -17.57 -5.89 20.75
C LYS A 22 -18.49 -5.70 19.55
N LYS A 23 -19.57 -4.93 19.70
CA LYS A 23 -20.48 -4.63 18.58
C LYS A 23 -19.76 -3.97 17.41
N ARG A 24 -18.82 -3.05 17.69
CA ARG A 24 -18.01 -2.40 16.65
C ARG A 24 -17.17 -3.41 15.88
N THR A 25 -16.50 -4.33 16.57
CA THR A 25 -15.73 -5.41 15.94
C THR A 25 -16.61 -6.32 15.10
N GLU A 26 -17.74 -6.76 15.61
CA GLU A 26 -18.71 -7.61 14.89
C GLU A 26 -19.23 -6.91 13.62
N TRP A 27 -19.56 -5.62 13.72
CA TRP A 27 -19.97 -4.81 12.58
C TRP A 27 -18.87 -4.73 11.52
N ALA A 28 -17.61 -4.42 11.90
CA ALA A 28 -16.49 -4.30 10.98
C ALA A 28 -16.22 -5.62 10.24
N ILE A 29 -16.23 -6.76 10.96
CA ILE A 29 -16.10 -8.10 10.35
C ILE A 29 -17.20 -8.34 9.32
N ASN A 30 -18.46 -8.02 9.69
CA ASN A 30 -19.58 -8.19 8.77
C ASN A 30 -19.44 -7.32 7.50
N GLN A 31 -18.98 -6.07 7.63
CA GLN A 31 -18.75 -5.20 6.47
C GLN A 31 -17.67 -5.76 5.55
N LEU A 32 -16.57 -6.27 6.10
CA LEU A 32 -15.49 -6.89 5.30
C LEU A 32 -15.97 -8.17 4.59
N ASN A 33 -16.75 -9.01 5.25
CA ASN A 33 -17.33 -10.20 4.63
C ASN A 33 -18.32 -9.84 3.50
N LEU A 34 -19.08 -8.76 3.64
CA LEU A 34 -19.93 -8.23 2.58
C LEU A 34 -19.10 -7.65 1.43
N ALA A 35 -17.99 -6.99 1.74
CA ALA A 35 -17.06 -6.44 0.76
C ALA A 35 -16.41 -7.54 -0.08
N ALA A 36 -15.99 -8.66 0.51
CA ALA A 36 -15.48 -9.82 -0.23
C ALA A 36 -16.47 -10.31 -1.30
N LYS A 37 -17.75 -10.47 -0.91
CA LYS A 37 -18.81 -10.89 -1.83
C LYS A 37 -19.10 -9.84 -2.90
N ALA A 38 -19.12 -8.56 -2.53
CA ALA A 38 -19.33 -7.47 -3.47
C ALA A 38 -18.21 -7.40 -4.50
N SER A 39 -16.95 -7.52 -4.08
CA SER A 39 -15.79 -7.54 -4.98
C SER A 39 -15.89 -8.68 -5.98
N LYS A 40 -16.19 -9.90 -5.52
CA LYS A 40 -16.43 -11.05 -6.41
C LYS A 40 -17.56 -10.79 -7.42
N ASN A 41 -18.69 -10.24 -6.95
CA ASN A 41 -19.85 -9.98 -7.81
C ASN A 41 -19.57 -8.90 -8.88
N LEU A 42 -18.64 -8.01 -8.59
CA LEU A 42 -18.16 -6.98 -9.52
C LEU A 42 -17.01 -7.48 -10.43
N GLY A 43 -16.59 -8.74 -10.27
CA GLY A 43 -15.47 -9.31 -11.05
C GLY A 43 -14.10 -8.78 -10.63
N LEU A 44 -13.98 -8.22 -9.42
CA LEU A 44 -12.72 -7.72 -8.89
C LEU A 44 -11.96 -8.85 -8.19
N ASN A 45 -10.65 -8.87 -8.35
CA ASN A 45 -9.74 -9.84 -7.74
C ASN A 45 -8.96 -9.28 -6.53
N ALA A 46 -9.10 -8.00 -6.25
CA ALA A 46 -8.44 -7.31 -5.14
C ALA A 46 -9.39 -6.33 -4.44
N HIS A 47 -9.22 -6.16 -3.14
CA HIS A 47 -9.96 -5.24 -2.28
C HIS A 47 -9.01 -4.55 -1.32
N VAL A 48 -9.17 -3.25 -1.13
CA VAL A 48 -8.29 -2.43 -0.29
C VAL A 48 -8.87 -2.24 1.10
N THR A 49 -8.03 -2.29 2.13
CA THR A 49 -8.42 -2.04 3.52
C THR A 49 -7.27 -1.50 4.35
N PHE A 50 -7.60 -0.97 5.52
CA PHE A 50 -6.67 -0.69 6.61
C PHE A 50 -6.61 -1.87 7.58
N SER A 51 -5.48 -1.99 8.29
CA SER A 51 -5.28 -3.07 9.28
C SER A 51 -6.01 -2.83 10.60
N GLY A 52 -6.33 -1.59 10.90
CA GLY A 52 -6.73 -1.13 12.23
C GLY A 52 -5.55 -0.68 13.07
N ALA A 53 -5.83 0.00 14.17
CA ALA A 53 -4.85 0.66 15.03
C ALA A 53 -4.85 0.05 16.45
N PHE A 54 -4.54 -1.23 16.57
CA PHE A 54 -4.55 -1.95 17.84
C PHE A 54 -3.28 -1.72 18.66
N VAL A 55 -2.11 -1.78 18.00
CA VAL A 55 -0.80 -1.55 18.61
C VAL A 55 -0.17 -0.21 18.22
N TRP A 56 -0.69 0.43 17.17
CA TRP A 56 -0.21 1.75 16.76
C TRP A 56 -0.07 2.79 17.87
N PRO A 57 -0.97 2.91 18.87
CA PRO A 57 -0.80 3.87 19.97
C PRO A 57 0.49 3.70 20.76
N TYR A 58 1.16 2.58 20.60
CA TYR A 58 2.42 2.22 21.26
C TYR A 58 3.63 2.24 20.32
N VAL A 59 3.50 2.83 19.12
CA VAL A 59 4.58 2.88 18.10
C VAL A 59 5.82 3.59 18.64
N TYR A 60 5.62 4.69 19.35
CA TYR A 60 6.74 5.38 19.99
C TYR A 60 7.16 4.64 21.26
N PRO A 61 8.47 4.34 21.43
CA PRO A 61 8.93 3.48 22.51
C PRO A 61 8.94 4.12 23.90
N TRP A 62 8.51 5.35 24.03
CA TRP A 62 8.43 6.09 25.29
C TRP A 62 7.02 6.66 25.55
N PRO A 63 6.44 6.52 26.76
CA PRO A 63 6.96 5.74 27.91
C PRO A 63 7.12 4.24 27.57
N GLN A 64 7.96 3.55 28.32
CA GLN A 64 8.31 2.16 28.04
C GLN A 64 7.07 1.26 27.92
N ARG A 65 7.05 0.48 26.86
CA ARG A 65 6.01 -0.54 26.65
C ARG A 65 6.31 -1.76 27.53
N PRO A 66 5.29 -2.45 28.08
CA PRO A 66 5.49 -3.78 28.69
C PRO A 66 6.11 -4.74 27.67
N ASN A 67 7.01 -5.62 28.16
CA ASN A 67 7.57 -6.67 27.32
C ASN A 67 6.46 -7.57 26.76
N GLY A 68 6.56 -7.94 25.48
CA GLY A 68 5.60 -8.79 24.80
C GLY A 68 4.29 -8.09 24.38
N LEU A 69 4.15 -6.76 24.58
CA LEU A 69 2.94 -6.05 24.19
C LEU A 69 2.72 -6.11 22.66
N VAL A 70 3.75 -5.85 21.87
CA VAL A 70 3.67 -5.83 20.40
C VAL A 70 3.39 -7.23 19.87
N GLU A 71 4.11 -8.24 20.37
CA GLU A 71 3.94 -9.64 19.99
C GLU A 71 2.53 -10.16 20.31
N THR A 72 2.00 -9.81 21.48
CA THR A 72 0.63 -10.15 21.88
C THR A 72 -0.38 -9.43 21.01
N GLY A 73 -0.11 -8.16 20.68
CA GLY A 73 -0.96 -7.36 19.81
C GLY A 73 -1.07 -7.94 18.41
N PHE A 74 0.06 -8.29 17.77
CA PHE A 74 0.04 -8.90 16.44
C PHE A 74 -0.59 -10.29 16.41
N LYS A 75 -0.44 -11.09 17.47
CA LYS A 75 -1.18 -12.37 17.63
C LYS A 75 -2.70 -12.14 17.66
N GLU A 76 -3.15 -11.17 18.42
CA GLU A 76 -4.58 -10.83 18.49
C GLU A 76 -5.07 -10.24 17.15
N LEU A 77 -4.27 -9.41 16.50
CA LEU A 77 -4.54 -8.86 15.17
C LEU A 77 -4.76 -10.01 14.16
N ALA A 78 -3.81 -10.92 14.04
CA ALA A 78 -3.91 -12.07 13.15
C ALA A 78 -5.11 -12.97 13.46
N LYS A 79 -5.41 -13.22 14.75
CA LYS A 79 -6.59 -13.97 15.17
C LYS A 79 -7.89 -13.34 14.67
N ARG A 80 -7.98 -12.01 14.63
CA ARG A 80 -9.16 -11.30 14.11
C ARG A 80 -9.23 -11.31 12.60
N TRP A 81 -8.09 -11.16 11.92
CA TRP A 81 -8.04 -11.09 10.48
C TRP A 81 -8.13 -12.45 9.78
N THR A 82 -7.63 -13.53 10.36
CA THR A 82 -7.62 -14.86 9.71
C THR A 82 -9.02 -15.30 9.24
N PRO A 83 -10.10 -15.21 10.02
CA PRO A 83 -11.44 -15.57 9.51
C PRO A 83 -11.94 -14.68 8.38
N ILE A 84 -11.52 -13.42 8.35
CA ILE A 84 -11.85 -12.49 7.27
C ILE A 84 -11.08 -12.87 6.00
N LEU A 85 -9.79 -13.15 6.13
CA LEU A 85 -8.94 -13.64 5.05
C LEU A 85 -9.48 -14.94 4.44
N ASP A 86 -9.93 -15.88 5.27
CA ASP A 86 -10.60 -17.11 4.83
C ASP A 86 -11.87 -16.82 4.01
N GLU A 87 -12.64 -15.79 4.38
CA GLU A 87 -13.83 -15.40 3.61
C GLU A 87 -13.44 -14.75 2.27
N PHE A 88 -12.39 -13.94 2.25
CA PHE A 88 -11.82 -13.39 1.01
C PHE A 88 -11.29 -14.51 0.10
N ASP A 89 -10.65 -15.53 0.67
CA ASP A 89 -10.16 -16.69 -0.09
C ASP A 89 -11.29 -17.47 -0.76
N LYS A 90 -12.38 -17.75 -0.05
CA LYS A 90 -13.60 -18.38 -0.63
C LYS A 90 -14.19 -17.59 -1.79
N ASN A 91 -13.99 -16.29 -1.81
CA ASN A 91 -14.48 -15.41 -2.86
C ASN A 91 -13.45 -15.18 -3.98
N GLY A 92 -12.20 -15.66 -3.83
CA GLY A 92 -11.13 -15.50 -4.82
C GLY A 92 -10.60 -14.05 -4.91
N VAL A 93 -10.69 -13.29 -3.83
CA VAL A 93 -10.33 -11.86 -3.78
C VAL A 93 -9.14 -11.67 -2.84
N ASP A 94 -8.10 -11.00 -3.31
CA ASP A 94 -6.96 -10.60 -2.49
C ASP A 94 -7.34 -9.42 -1.58
N LEU A 95 -6.81 -9.41 -0.36
CA LEU A 95 -7.02 -8.32 0.59
C LEU A 95 -5.73 -7.50 0.70
N CYS A 96 -5.78 -6.31 0.12
CA CYS A 96 -4.63 -5.42 0.01
C CYS A 96 -4.63 -4.40 1.15
N TYR A 97 -3.69 -4.57 2.08
CA TYR A 97 -3.53 -3.65 3.19
C TYR A 97 -2.74 -2.43 2.75
N GLU A 98 -3.29 -1.25 2.99
CA GLU A 98 -2.54 -0.02 2.83
C GLU A 98 -1.53 0.13 3.97
N ILE A 99 -0.26 0.35 3.63
CA ILE A 99 0.81 0.59 4.58
C ILE A 99 0.78 2.06 4.96
N HIS A 100 0.17 2.37 6.12
CA HIS A 100 -0.27 3.72 6.44
C HIS A 100 0.06 4.11 7.89
N PRO A 101 0.65 5.30 8.15
CA PRO A 101 0.81 5.83 9.50
C PRO A 101 -0.55 5.99 10.20
N GLY A 102 -0.63 5.55 11.45
CA GLY A 102 -1.92 5.50 12.16
C GLY A 102 -2.52 4.10 12.21
N GLU A 103 -1.98 3.18 11.42
CA GLU A 103 -2.40 1.78 11.33
C GLU A 103 -1.36 0.84 11.94
N ASP A 104 -1.76 -0.40 12.24
CA ASP A 104 -0.83 -1.41 12.75
C ASP A 104 0.19 -1.82 11.69
N LEU A 105 -0.22 -1.82 10.41
CA LEU A 105 0.66 -2.03 9.26
C LEU A 105 1.07 -0.67 8.67
N HIS A 106 2.23 -0.16 9.07
CA HIS A 106 2.71 1.17 8.68
C HIS A 106 4.09 1.20 8.04
N ASP A 107 4.75 0.05 7.99
CA ASP A 107 6.04 -0.16 7.31
C ASP A 107 6.22 -1.64 6.91
N GLY A 108 7.34 -1.96 6.25
CA GLY A 108 7.65 -3.32 5.83
C GLY A 108 7.78 -4.29 7.01
N LEU A 109 8.41 -3.87 8.11
CA LEU A 109 8.60 -4.74 9.29
C LEU A 109 7.28 -5.13 9.95
N THR A 110 6.33 -4.23 10.02
CA THR A 110 5.00 -4.52 10.57
C THR A 110 4.19 -5.41 9.65
N PHE A 111 4.33 -5.24 8.33
CA PHE A 111 3.74 -6.14 7.34
C PHE A 111 4.30 -7.56 7.46
N GLU A 112 5.63 -7.72 7.56
CA GLU A 112 6.29 -9.01 7.77
C GLU A 112 5.82 -9.71 9.05
N ARG A 113 5.70 -8.99 10.17
CA ARG A 113 5.13 -9.51 11.41
C ARG A 113 3.70 -10.03 11.22
N PHE A 114 2.89 -9.31 10.46
CA PHE A 114 1.53 -9.73 10.18
C PHE A 114 1.49 -10.97 9.30
N LEU A 115 2.33 -11.04 8.26
CA LEU A 115 2.49 -12.23 7.42
C LEU A 115 2.87 -13.46 8.26
N GLU A 116 3.86 -13.33 9.14
CA GLU A 116 4.27 -14.42 10.04
C GLU A 116 3.11 -14.89 10.93
N GLN A 117 2.39 -13.96 11.58
CA GLN A 117 1.29 -14.28 12.49
C GLN A 117 0.06 -14.86 11.77
N THR A 118 -0.18 -14.48 10.52
CA THR A 118 -1.21 -15.07 9.65
C THR A 118 -0.74 -16.31 8.90
N LYS A 119 0.46 -16.83 9.21
CA LYS A 119 1.09 -17.99 8.57
C LYS A 119 1.23 -17.83 7.05
N ASN A 120 1.60 -16.64 6.61
CA ASN A 120 1.72 -16.28 5.20
C ASN A 120 0.42 -16.58 4.41
N HIS A 121 -0.71 -16.19 4.96
CA HIS A 121 -1.98 -16.41 4.29
C HIS A 121 -1.97 -15.79 2.89
N ASN A 122 -2.29 -16.57 1.85
CA ASN A 122 -2.11 -16.20 0.45
C ASN A 122 -2.93 -14.98 -0.01
N ARG A 123 -4.00 -14.62 0.72
CA ARG A 123 -4.81 -13.42 0.46
C ARG A 123 -4.28 -12.16 1.13
N VAL A 124 -3.24 -12.23 1.94
CA VAL A 124 -2.58 -11.04 2.47
C VAL A 124 -1.74 -10.43 1.36
N LYS A 125 -2.15 -9.26 0.91
CA LYS A 125 -1.49 -8.47 -0.13
C LYS A 125 -1.32 -7.03 0.33
N MET A 126 -0.71 -6.22 -0.50
CA MET A 126 -0.37 -4.84 -0.20
C MET A 126 -0.98 -3.89 -1.21
N LEU A 127 -1.53 -2.80 -0.70
CA LEU A 127 -1.69 -1.58 -1.46
C LEU A 127 -0.46 -0.71 -1.21
N TYR A 128 0.23 -0.36 -2.28
CA TYR A 128 1.41 0.49 -2.25
C TYR A 128 1.01 1.95 -2.43
N ASP A 129 1.29 2.79 -1.43
CA ASP A 129 1.12 4.23 -1.49
C ASP A 129 2.43 4.94 -1.11
N PRO A 130 3.19 5.45 -2.08
CA PRO A 130 4.50 6.06 -1.84
C PRO A 130 4.41 7.37 -1.03
N SER A 131 3.25 8.02 -1.00
CA SER A 131 3.06 9.28 -0.27
C SER A 131 3.27 9.09 1.24
N HIS A 132 2.77 7.98 1.79
CA HIS A 132 2.95 7.65 3.19
C HIS A 132 4.40 7.28 3.54
N TYR A 133 5.15 6.76 2.58
CA TYR A 133 6.56 6.42 2.77
C TYR A 133 7.44 7.67 2.79
N ILE A 134 7.22 8.61 1.88
CA ILE A 134 7.98 9.86 1.89
C ILE A 134 7.72 10.67 3.16
N LEU A 135 6.47 10.68 3.66
CA LEU A 135 6.11 11.31 4.94
C LEU A 135 6.81 10.67 6.14
N GLN A 136 7.09 9.36 6.09
CA GLN A 136 7.82 8.62 7.10
C GLN A 136 9.33 8.59 6.87
N GLN A 137 9.82 9.15 5.77
CA GLN A 137 11.22 9.08 5.34
C GLN A 137 11.69 7.64 5.06
N LEU A 138 10.79 6.78 4.57
CA LEU A 138 11.12 5.46 4.06
C LEU A 138 11.54 5.52 2.59
N ASP A 139 12.43 4.63 2.17
CA ASP A 139 12.80 4.45 0.77
C ASP A 139 11.68 3.69 0.04
N TYR A 140 10.82 4.46 -0.63
CA TYR A 140 9.67 3.92 -1.34
C TYR A 140 10.04 3.12 -2.59
N LEU A 141 11.20 3.36 -3.21
CA LEU A 141 11.67 2.59 -4.37
C LEU A 141 12.23 1.23 -3.96
N SER A 142 13.09 1.19 -2.93
CA SER A 142 13.58 -0.07 -2.37
C SER A 142 12.45 -0.93 -1.81
N HIS A 143 11.36 -0.32 -1.34
CA HIS A 143 10.18 -1.04 -0.87
C HIS A 143 9.54 -1.89 -2.00
N ILE A 144 9.48 -1.37 -3.23
CA ILE A 144 9.00 -2.14 -4.38
C ILE A 144 9.90 -3.35 -4.63
N ASP A 145 11.23 -3.17 -4.60
CA ASP A 145 12.19 -4.26 -4.83
C ASP A 145 12.01 -5.41 -3.84
N ILE A 146 11.66 -5.09 -2.58
CA ILE A 146 11.49 -6.09 -1.52
C ILE A 146 10.11 -6.76 -1.57
N TYR A 147 9.04 -6.00 -1.87
CA TYR A 147 7.67 -6.45 -1.65
C TYR A 147 6.82 -6.57 -2.93
N HIS A 148 7.41 -6.49 -4.14
CA HIS A 148 6.67 -6.52 -5.42
C HIS A 148 5.68 -7.69 -5.55
N ASP A 149 5.98 -8.87 -5.02
CA ASP A 149 5.11 -10.05 -5.04
C ASP A 149 3.79 -9.86 -4.26
N TYR A 150 3.81 -8.94 -3.30
CA TYR A 150 2.65 -8.62 -2.47
C TYR A 150 1.86 -7.44 -2.99
N ILE A 151 2.46 -6.56 -3.80
CA ILE A 151 1.81 -5.35 -4.32
C ILE A 151 0.79 -5.74 -5.38
N LYS A 152 -0.50 -5.50 -5.10
CA LYS A 152 -1.62 -5.77 -6.03
C LYS A 152 -2.45 -4.54 -6.35
N MET A 153 -2.26 -3.47 -5.59
CA MET A 153 -2.89 -2.18 -5.79
C MET A 153 -1.85 -1.08 -5.61
N PHE A 154 -2.00 -0.01 -6.36
CA PHE A 154 -1.12 1.15 -6.28
C PHE A 154 -1.94 2.44 -6.22
N HIS A 155 -1.78 3.20 -5.15
CA HIS A 155 -2.27 4.57 -5.07
C HIS A 155 -1.25 5.53 -5.67
N VAL A 156 -1.64 6.17 -6.77
CA VAL A 156 -0.87 7.25 -7.37
C VAL A 156 -1.23 8.52 -6.63
N LYS A 157 -0.45 8.79 -5.58
CA LYS A 157 -0.65 9.90 -4.64
C LYS A 157 0.68 10.56 -4.35
N ASP A 158 0.75 11.85 -4.51
CA ASP A 158 2.00 12.61 -4.37
C ASP A 158 2.11 13.28 -3.00
N ALA A 159 3.33 13.46 -2.56
CA ALA A 159 3.66 14.11 -1.31
C ALA A 159 5.06 14.74 -1.39
N GLU A 160 5.35 15.59 -0.43
CA GLU A 160 6.67 16.16 -0.22
C GLU A 160 7.07 16.11 1.25
N PHE A 161 8.36 16.06 1.52
CA PHE A 161 8.91 16.24 2.87
C PHE A 161 10.03 17.26 2.82
N ASN A 162 9.80 18.41 3.46
CA ASN A 162 10.73 19.53 3.51
C ASN A 162 11.38 19.58 4.90
N PRO A 163 12.56 18.97 5.10
CA PRO A 163 13.21 18.93 6.40
C PRO A 163 13.52 20.34 6.90
N SER A 164 13.31 20.56 8.19
CA SER A 164 13.61 21.83 8.85
C SER A 164 14.22 21.60 10.23
N GLY A 165 14.91 22.63 10.78
CA GLY A 165 15.37 22.60 12.16
C GLY A 165 14.27 22.76 13.21
N ARG A 166 13.01 22.94 12.80
CA ARG A 166 11.86 23.22 13.69
C ARG A 166 10.89 22.07 13.83
N ALA A 167 10.68 21.28 12.79
CA ALA A 167 9.72 20.18 12.77
C ALA A 167 10.24 19.01 11.93
N GLY A 168 9.90 17.80 12.34
CA GLY A 168 10.22 16.54 11.68
C GLY A 168 8.96 15.76 11.27
N VAL A 169 9.06 14.44 11.17
CA VAL A 169 7.99 13.53 10.69
C VAL A 169 6.68 13.65 11.50
N TYR A 170 6.75 13.99 12.76
CA TYR A 170 5.55 14.18 13.61
C TYR A 170 4.81 15.50 13.34
N GLY A 171 5.42 16.47 12.66
CA GLY A 171 4.78 17.68 12.19
C GLY A 171 4.44 18.75 13.24
N GLY A 172 4.71 18.51 14.54
CA GLY A 172 4.53 19.51 15.62
C GLY A 172 3.10 20.01 15.81
N TYR A 173 2.07 19.18 15.50
CA TYR A 173 0.63 19.55 15.54
C TYR A 173 0.25 20.68 14.57
N ALA A 174 1.09 20.97 13.56
CA ALA A 174 0.79 21.96 12.54
C ALA A 174 -0.33 21.50 11.60
N ASP A 175 -1.04 22.46 11.02
CA ASP A 175 -1.96 22.20 9.92
C ASP A 175 -1.22 21.66 8.68
N TRP A 176 -1.93 20.96 7.79
CA TRP A 176 -1.30 20.26 6.65
C TRP A 176 -0.43 21.20 5.80
N VAL A 177 -0.85 22.44 5.59
CA VAL A 177 -0.10 23.42 4.79
C VAL A 177 1.25 23.82 5.39
N ASP A 178 1.38 23.72 6.72
CA ASP A 178 2.57 24.14 7.47
C ASP A 178 3.46 22.95 7.91
N ARG A 179 3.06 21.71 7.63
CA ARG A 179 3.84 20.53 7.97
C ARG A 179 5.05 20.38 7.05
N PRO A 180 6.18 19.85 7.56
CA PRO A 180 7.31 19.46 6.71
C PRO A 180 6.91 18.35 5.72
N GLY A 181 6.21 17.32 6.19
CA GLY A 181 5.63 16.27 5.38
C GLY A 181 4.16 16.55 5.09
N ARG A 182 3.79 16.67 3.79
CA ARG A 182 2.43 17.00 3.37
C ARG A 182 2.09 16.44 1.99
N PHE A 183 0.81 16.18 1.77
CA PHE A 183 0.32 15.69 0.49
C PHE A 183 0.25 16.80 -0.55
N ARG A 184 0.52 16.41 -1.79
CA ARG A 184 0.54 17.30 -2.94
C ARG A 184 -0.28 16.71 -4.09
N SER A 185 -0.74 17.57 -4.98
CA SER A 185 -1.30 17.12 -6.26
C SER A 185 -0.22 16.45 -7.10
N LEU A 186 -0.60 15.49 -7.94
CA LEU A 186 0.36 14.71 -8.74
C LEU A 186 1.26 15.61 -9.58
N GLY A 187 2.56 15.41 -9.44
CA GLY A 187 3.61 16.19 -10.10
C GLY A 187 4.03 17.48 -9.38
N ASP A 188 3.34 17.85 -8.30
CA ASP A 188 3.69 19.03 -7.47
C ASP A 188 4.53 18.63 -6.24
N GLY A 189 4.69 17.33 -5.98
CA GLY A 189 5.44 16.80 -4.86
C GLY A 189 6.87 16.39 -5.22
N GLN A 190 7.40 15.41 -4.49
CA GLN A 190 8.78 14.96 -4.60
C GLN A 190 8.91 13.48 -5.00
N ILE A 191 7.80 12.79 -5.28
CA ILE A 191 7.82 11.36 -5.60
C ILE A 191 8.25 11.16 -7.05
N ASP A 192 9.23 10.28 -7.25
CA ASP A 192 9.70 9.88 -8.59
C ASP A 192 8.79 8.79 -9.18
N PHE A 193 7.68 9.21 -9.74
CA PHE A 193 6.72 8.31 -10.38
C PHE A 193 7.30 7.58 -11.59
N LYS A 194 8.24 8.17 -12.33
CA LYS A 194 8.89 7.49 -13.45
C LYS A 194 9.61 6.23 -12.98
N SER A 195 10.39 6.34 -11.90
CA SER A 195 11.07 5.19 -11.31
C SER A 195 10.09 4.18 -10.73
N ILE A 196 8.98 4.62 -10.11
CA ILE A 196 7.94 3.72 -9.61
C ILE A 196 7.31 2.92 -10.74
N PHE A 197 6.81 3.58 -11.79
CA PHE A 197 6.18 2.91 -12.93
C PHE A 197 7.17 1.97 -13.62
N SER A 198 8.44 2.37 -13.76
CA SER A 198 9.49 1.52 -14.33
C SER A 198 9.72 0.25 -13.51
N LYS A 199 9.83 0.36 -12.18
CA LYS A 199 9.99 -0.81 -11.29
C LYS A 199 8.77 -1.72 -11.29
N LEU A 200 7.56 -1.15 -11.18
CA LEU A 200 6.33 -1.93 -11.22
C LEU A 200 6.19 -2.68 -12.55
N THR A 201 6.53 -2.03 -13.67
CA THR A 201 6.56 -2.68 -14.99
C THR A 201 7.61 -3.79 -15.05
N GLN A 202 8.82 -3.56 -14.54
CA GLN A 202 9.90 -4.56 -14.48
C GLN A 202 9.46 -5.83 -13.73
N TYR A 203 8.69 -5.68 -12.66
CA TYR A 203 8.16 -6.79 -11.86
C TYR A 203 6.81 -7.33 -12.33
N GLY A 204 6.34 -6.89 -13.50
CA GLY A 204 5.12 -7.40 -14.12
C GLY A 204 3.84 -7.06 -13.33
N PHE A 205 3.81 -5.90 -12.69
CA PHE A 205 2.60 -5.43 -11.98
C PHE A 205 1.43 -5.30 -12.97
N ASP A 206 0.36 -6.02 -12.72
CA ASP A 206 -0.87 -6.08 -13.51
C ASP A 206 -2.12 -5.54 -12.76
N GLY A 207 -1.89 -4.90 -11.61
CA GLY A 207 -2.93 -4.35 -10.75
C GLY A 207 -3.44 -2.98 -11.17
N TRP A 208 -4.21 -2.37 -10.31
CA TRP A 208 -4.80 -1.04 -10.53
C TRP A 208 -3.89 0.08 -10.05
N ALA A 209 -3.61 1.05 -10.93
CA ALA A 209 -3.03 2.34 -10.57
C ALA A 209 -4.18 3.34 -10.35
N VAL A 210 -4.46 3.64 -9.09
CA VAL A 210 -5.63 4.43 -8.68
C VAL A 210 -5.20 5.84 -8.31
N LEU A 211 -5.78 6.85 -8.96
CA LEU A 211 -5.63 8.23 -8.52
C LEU A 211 -6.24 8.38 -7.12
N GLU A 212 -5.42 8.57 -6.12
CA GLU A 212 -5.84 9.07 -4.82
C GLU A 212 -5.34 10.49 -4.66
N TRP A 213 -6.28 11.44 -4.59
CA TRP A 213 -5.93 12.83 -4.53
C TRP A 213 -6.16 13.41 -3.14
N GLU A 214 -5.09 13.89 -2.54
CA GLU A 214 -5.10 14.76 -1.38
C GLU A 214 -4.10 15.89 -1.61
N CYS A 215 -4.49 17.12 -1.40
CA CYS A 215 -3.58 18.25 -1.50
C CYS A 215 -4.01 19.36 -0.56
N CYS A 216 -3.05 19.91 0.17
CA CYS A 216 -3.32 21.01 1.10
C CYS A 216 -3.34 22.41 0.41
N ILE A 217 -3.10 22.48 -0.92
CA ILE A 217 -2.92 23.74 -1.63
C ILE A 217 -3.87 23.85 -2.84
N LYS A 218 -3.82 22.86 -3.76
CA LYS A 218 -4.56 22.87 -5.03
C LYS A 218 -6.02 22.48 -4.82
N SER A 219 -6.93 23.00 -5.65
CA SER A 219 -8.33 22.58 -5.62
C SER A 219 -8.52 21.14 -6.09
N ASN A 220 -9.54 20.46 -5.58
CA ASN A 220 -9.86 19.07 -5.94
C ASN A 220 -10.26 18.92 -7.43
N GLU A 221 -10.96 19.91 -7.99
CA GLU A 221 -11.35 19.88 -9.40
C GLU A 221 -10.12 19.93 -10.33
N GLN A 222 -9.19 20.84 -10.06
CA GLN A 222 -7.95 20.92 -10.82
C GLN A 222 -7.10 19.67 -10.63
N GLY A 223 -6.91 19.21 -9.40
CA GLY A 223 -6.11 18.03 -9.09
C GLY A 223 -6.64 16.75 -9.73
N ALA A 224 -7.97 16.55 -9.72
CA ALA A 224 -8.57 15.38 -10.37
C ALA A 224 -8.41 15.41 -11.90
N LYS A 225 -8.57 16.58 -12.52
CA LYS A 225 -8.40 16.75 -13.97
C LYS A 225 -6.96 16.50 -14.42
N GLU A 226 -5.99 17.04 -13.69
CA GLU A 226 -4.56 16.86 -14.01
C GLU A 226 -4.08 15.44 -13.70
N GLY A 227 -4.57 14.85 -12.61
CA GLY A 227 -4.08 13.56 -12.09
C GLY A 227 -4.36 12.38 -13.03
N SER A 228 -5.52 12.33 -13.68
CA SER A 228 -5.81 11.27 -14.65
C SER A 228 -4.86 11.29 -15.84
N LYS A 229 -4.59 12.49 -16.37
CA LYS A 229 -3.62 12.66 -17.46
C LYS A 229 -2.20 12.29 -16.99
N PHE A 230 -1.81 12.70 -15.78
CA PHE A 230 -0.52 12.39 -15.21
C PHE A 230 -0.27 10.87 -15.17
N ILE A 231 -1.25 10.08 -14.72
CA ILE A 231 -1.12 8.61 -14.68
C ILE A 231 -0.94 8.07 -16.09
N LEU A 232 -1.78 8.48 -17.05
CA LEU A 232 -1.68 7.99 -18.43
C LEU A 232 -0.33 8.31 -19.05
N ASP A 233 0.26 9.46 -18.76
CA ASP A 233 1.56 9.89 -19.31
C ASP A 233 2.73 9.07 -18.68
N HIS A 234 2.50 8.30 -17.59
CA HIS A 234 3.51 7.48 -16.92
C HIS A 234 3.38 5.98 -17.20
N ILE A 235 2.28 5.53 -17.81
CA ILE A 235 2.11 4.13 -18.20
C ILE A 235 3.13 3.79 -19.27
N ILE A 236 3.86 2.70 -19.07
CA ILE A 236 4.89 2.22 -19.98
C ILE A 236 4.29 1.17 -20.91
N GLU A 237 4.40 1.42 -22.21
CA GLU A 237 4.12 0.39 -23.23
C GLU A 237 5.29 -0.59 -23.26
N VAL A 238 5.03 -1.84 -22.84
CA VAL A 238 6.07 -2.87 -22.80
C VAL A 238 6.34 -3.38 -24.22
N THR A 239 7.61 -3.43 -24.60
CA THR A 239 8.01 -4.03 -25.87
C THR A 239 8.08 -5.54 -25.78
N GLU A 240 7.60 -6.24 -26.81
CA GLU A 240 7.75 -7.69 -26.97
C GLU A 240 9.17 -8.08 -27.43
N LYS A 241 9.94 -7.13 -27.93
CA LYS A 241 11.30 -7.33 -28.43
C LYS A 241 12.33 -6.82 -27.44
N THR A 242 13.30 -7.66 -27.12
CA THR A 242 14.45 -7.23 -26.33
C THR A 242 15.40 -6.38 -27.17
N PHE A 243 16.16 -5.49 -26.53
CA PHE A 243 17.17 -4.68 -27.19
C PHE A 243 18.22 -5.51 -27.97
N ASP A 244 18.36 -6.76 -27.60
CA ASP A 244 19.40 -7.70 -28.07
C ASP A 244 18.84 -8.77 -29.01
N ASP A 245 18.06 -8.33 -30.01
CA ASP A 245 17.43 -9.22 -31.00
C ASP A 245 18.42 -10.17 -31.70
N PHE A 246 19.71 -9.86 -31.75
CA PHE A 246 20.74 -10.73 -32.31
C PHE A 246 21.23 -11.82 -31.33
N ALA A 247 20.94 -11.70 -30.05
CA ALA A 247 21.21 -12.77 -29.07
C ALA A 247 20.27 -13.95 -29.23
N ASP A 248 19.07 -13.72 -29.79
CA ASP A 248 18.08 -14.76 -30.10
C ASP A 248 18.40 -15.58 -31.37
N SER A 249 19.47 -15.28 -32.08
CA SER A 249 19.89 -16.03 -33.27
C SER A 249 20.44 -17.43 -32.97
N GLY A 250 20.06 -18.03 -31.85
CA GLY A 250 20.20 -19.44 -31.51
C GLY A 250 21.54 -20.06 -31.94
N SER A 251 22.63 -19.68 -31.28
CA SER A 251 23.89 -20.40 -31.46
C SER A 251 23.75 -21.76 -30.80
N ASP A 252 23.93 -22.84 -31.57
CA ASP A 252 24.09 -24.19 -31.01
C ASP A 252 25.36 -24.24 -30.14
N GLU A 253 25.51 -25.27 -29.31
CA GLU A 253 26.65 -25.44 -28.41
C GLU A 253 28.00 -25.34 -29.15
N LYS A 254 28.07 -25.75 -30.39
CA LYS A 254 29.26 -25.67 -31.22
C LYS A 254 29.57 -24.24 -31.65
N GLY A 255 28.56 -23.45 -31.99
CA GLY A 255 28.70 -22.03 -32.26
C GLY A 255 29.16 -21.25 -31.04
N ILE A 256 28.61 -21.57 -29.85
CA ILE A 256 29.03 -20.96 -28.59
C ILE A 256 30.49 -21.29 -28.26
N LYS A 257 30.92 -22.55 -28.40
CA LYS A 257 32.33 -22.96 -28.20
C LYS A 257 33.27 -22.22 -29.13
N LYS A 258 32.91 -22.06 -30.40
CA LYS A 258 33.68 -21.31 -31.38
C LYS A 258 33.84 -19.83 -31.02
N ILE A 259 32.75 -19.18 -30.56
CA ILE A 259 32.76 -17.78 -30.08
C ILE A 259 33.70 -17.64 -28.86
N LEU A 260 33.69 -18.62 -27.96
CA LEU A 260 34.51 -18.66 -26.76
C LEU A 260 35.95 -19.12 -27.04
N GLY A 261 36.31 -19.51 -28.27
CA GLY A 261 37.63 -20.03 -28.59
C GLY A 261 37.98 -21.37 -27.92
N LEU A 262 36.97 -22.22 -27.71
CA LEU A 262 37.10 -23.52 -27.03
C LEU A 262 37.17 -24.72 -28.01
N ASP A 263 37.34 -24.47 -29.31
CA ASP A 263 37.51 -25.49 -30.34
C ASP A 263 38.94 -25.99 -30.44
#